data_0b9fd69d54f01faf0dcb5592c8ad92c0
#
_entry.id   0b9fd69d54f01faf0dcb5592c8ad92c0
#
_cell.length_a   1.000
_cell.length_b   1.000
_cell.length_c   1.000
_cell.angle_alpha   90.00
_cell.angle_beta   90.00
_cell.angle_gamma   90.00
#
_symmetry.space_group_name_H-M   'P 1'
#
loop_
_entity.id
_entity.type
_entity.pdbx_description
1 polymer ?
#
loop_
_entity_poly.entity_id
_entity_poly.type
_entity_poly.pdbx_seq_one_letter_code
_entity_poly.pdbx_strand_id
1 'polypeptide(L)'
;ELHGSIYKNFCMDCNKRFKLDYILNCDGIPKCNRCGGIVKPDVTLYEENLDHEKVDAAIKAIKKCDLLIIGGTSLRVYPAATFVQFLKHDNLVIINKSTTHLDLKAKLTIHDSIGEVLDFVVPKRRPSVKKGAKKTTAKKTSSKSAKSTKAKTKKEPSDKTT
;
A
#
# COMPACT_ATOMS: atom_id res chain seq x y z
N GLU A 1 2.27 -8.87 -5.23
CA GLU A 1 1.24 -8.10 -5.99
C GLU A 1 1.46 -8.32 -7.50
N LEU A 2 0.99 -9.47 -8.00
CA LEU A 2 1.21 -9.87 -9.40
C LEU A 2 0.58 -8.88 -10.39
N HIS A 3 -0.62 -8.41 -10.07
CA HIS A 3 -1.37 -7.46 -10.90
C HIS A 3 -1.17 -5.99 -10.46
N GLY A 4 -0.19 -5.71 -9.59
CA GLY A 4 0.09 -4.38 -9.11
C GLY A 4 -0.74 -3.93 -7.93
N SER A 5 -0.87 -2.61 -7.73
CA SER A 5 -1.55 -2.04 -6.57
C SER A 5 -2.08 -0.64 -6.85
N ILE A 6 -3.30 -0.35 -6.40
CA ILE A 6 -3.89 1.00 -6.46
C ILE A 6 -3.18 2.02 -5.55
N TYR A 7 -2.40 1.55 -4.58
CA TYR A 7 -1.60 2.43 -3.70
C TYR A 7 -0.37 3.03 -4.40
N LYS A 8 0.02 2.48 -5.54
CA LYS A 8 1.10 2.96 -6.38
C LYS A 8 0.49 3.55 -7.65
N ASN A 9 0.83 4.80 -7.96
CA ASN A 9 0.31 5.50 -9.12
C ASN A 9 1.46 6.24 -9.81
N PHE A 10 1.40 6.38 -11.12
CA PHE A 10 2.43 7.05 -11.90
C PHE A 10 1.85 7.80 -13.09
N CYS A 11 2.55 8.84 -13.51
CA CYS A 11 2.25 9.55 -14.74
C CYS A 11 2.71 8.72 -15.94
N MET A 12 1.85 8.54 -16.92
CA MET A 12 2.13 7.77 -18.14
C MET A 12 3.23 8.39 -18.99
N ASP A 13 3.39 9.73 -18.94
CA ASP A 13 4.34 10.45 -19.79
C ASP A 13 5.72 10.64 -19.12
N CYS A 14 5.75 11.00 -17.82
CA CYS A 14 7.02 11.37 -17.17
C CYS A 14 7.41 10.46 -15.99
N ASN A 15 6.67 9.36 -15.76
CA ASN A 15 6.89 8.38 -14.68
C ASN A 15 6.93 8.95 -13.25
N LYS A 16 6.48 10.21 -13.05
CA LYS A 16 6.37 10.76 -11.70
C LYS A 16 5.41 9.93 -10.87
N ARG A 17 5.84 9.54 -9.66
CA ARG A 17 5.04 8.73 -8.74
C ARG A 17 4.08 9.58 -7.93
N PHE A 18 2.89 9.02 -7.64
CA PHE A 18 1.82 9.64 -6.86
C PHE A 18 1.29 8.64 -5.83
N LYS A 19 0.86 9.16 -4.69
CA LYS A 19 0.17 8.37 -3.66
C LYS A 19 -1.32 8.25 -3.97
N LEU A 20 -1.99 7.29 -3.34
CA LEU A 20 -3.43 7.09 -3.51
C LEU A 20 -4.24 8.36 -3.20
N ASP A 21 -3.87 9.10 -2.15
CA ASP A 21 -4.56 10.34 -1.74
C ASP A 21 -4.62 11.38 -2.88
N TYR A 22 -3.58 11.43 -3.73
CA TYR A 22 -3.59 12.31 -4.89
C TYR A 22 -4.73 11.96 -5.86
N ILE A 23 -4.95 10.68 -6.07
CA ILE A 23 -6.01 10.19 -6.96
C ILE A 23 -7.39 10.42 -6.36
N LEU A 24 -7.56 10.11 -5.07
CA LEU A 24 -8.85 10.25 -4.37
C LEU A 24 -9.33 11.70 -4.25
N ASN A 25 -8.40 12.65 -4.26
CA ASN A 25 -8.71 14.09 -4.17
C ASN A 25 -8.78 14.79 -5.55
N CYS A 26 -8.72 14.04 -6.65
CA CYS A 26 -8.88 14.61 -7.98
C CYS A 26 -10.33 14.52 -8.46
N ASP A 27 -10.84 15.62 -9.01
CA ASP A 27 -12.10 15.60 -9.75
C ASP A 27 -11.84 15.14 -11.19
N GLY A 28 -12.49 14.03 -11.59
CA GLY A 28 -12.34 13.45 -12.92
C GLY A 28 -11.03 12.70 -13.14
N ILE A 29 -10.44 12.81 -14.33
CA ILE A 29 -9.22 12.08 -14.71
C ILE A 29 -8.01 12.74 -14.06
N PRO A 30 -7.26 12.01 -13.18
CA PRO A 30 -6.08 12.56 -12.52
C PRO A 30 -4.98 12.95 -13.50
N LYS A 31 -4.49 14.18 -13.42
CA LYS A 31 -3.40 14.69 -14.25
C LYS A 31 -2.15 14.97 -13.45
N CYS A 32 -1.02 14.76 -14.09
CA CYS A 32 0.29 15.01 -13.49
C CYS A 32 0.53 16.51 -13.27
N ASN A 33 0.84 16.90 -12.05
CA ASN A 33 1.17 18.29 -11.72
C ASN A 33 2.56 18.74 -12.21
N ARG A 34 3.33 17.85 -12.89
CA ARG A 34 4.63 18.15 -13.47
C ARG A 34 4.53 18.41 -14.99
N CYS A 35 3.81 17.56 -15.72
CA CYS A 35 3.78 17.59 -17.18
C CYS A 35 2.36 17.60 -17.78
N GLY A 36 1.31 17.55 -16.96
CA GLY A 36 -0.08 17.51 -17.43
C GLY A 36 -0.56 16.14 -17.92
N GLY A 37 0.31 15.15 -18.03
CA GLY A 37 -0.03 13.80 -18.48
C GLY A 37 -0.98 13.06 -17.55
N ILE A 38 -1.61 12.01 -18.06
CA ILE A 38 -2.55 11.19 -17.28
C ILE A 38 -1.81 10.39 -16.20
N VAL A 39 -2.38 10.35 -14.99
CA VAL A 39 -1.88 9.51 -13.90
C VAL A 39 -2.70 8.24 -13.83
N LYS A 40 -2.03 7.10 -13.98
CA LYS A 40 -2.61 5.75 -13.94
C LYS A 40 -2.17 5.04 -12.65
N PRO A 41 -3.03 4.20 -12.03
CA PRO A 41 -2.59 3.27 -11.00
C PRO A 41 -1.64 2.21 -11.58
N ASP A 42 -0.70 1.74 -10.76
CA ASP A 42 0.23 0.65 -11.09
C ASP A 42 -0.52 -0.70 -10.99
N VAL A 43 -1.52 -0.85 -11.86
CA VAL A 43 -2.37 -2.05 -11.97
C VAL A 43 -2.33 -2.55 -13.41
N THR A 44 -2.08 -3.84 -13.56
CA THR A 44 -2.14 -4.52 -14.86
C THR A 44 -3.60 -4.77 -15.23
N LEU A 45 -4.03 -4.24 -16.35
CA LEU A 45 -5.38 -4.40 -16.90
C LEU A 45 -5.45 -5.61 -17.84
N TYR A 46 -6.67 -5.91 -18.32
CA TYR A 46 -6.86 -6.91 -19.37
C TYR A 46 -6.06 -6.55 -20.62
N GLU A 47 -5.47 -7.55 -21.28
CA GLU A 47 -4.60 -7.42 -22.45
C GLU A 47 -3.24 -6.76 -22.19
N GLU A 48 -2.97 -6.27 -20.98
CA GLU A 48 -1.63 -5.82 -20.59
C GLU A 48 -0.77 -7.01 -20.12
N ASN A 49 0.50 -7.00 -20.49
CA ASN A 49 1.46 -8.01 -20.04
C ASN A 49 1.77 -7.84 -18.55
N LEU A 50 1.87 -8.97 -17.84
CA LEU A 50 2.37 -8.98 -16.49
C LEU A 50 3.87 -8.66 -16.46
N ASP A 51 4.30 -8.06 -15.38
CA ASP A 51 5.70 -7.80 -15.08
C ASP A 51 6.45 -9.15 -14.90
N HIS A 52 7.34 -9.45 -15.82
CA HIS A 52 8.11 -10.70 -15.83
C HIS A 52 8.94 -10.90 -14.58
N GLU A 53 9.50 -9.83 -14.01
CA GLU A 53 10.29 -9.91 -12.76
C GLU A 53 9.41 -10.36 -11.59
N LYS A 54 8.17 -9.85 -11.50
CA LYS A 54 7.21 -10.26 -10.48
C LYS A 54 6.77 -11.70 -10.66
N VAL A 55 6.53 -12.13 -11.90
CA VAL A 55 6.19 -13.53 -12.23
C VAL A 55 7.32 -14.46 -11.81
N ASP A 56 8.55 -14.16 -12.20
CA ASP A 56 9.73 -14.97 -11.87
C ASP A 56 9.98 -15.02 -10.36
N ALA A 57 9.81 -13.89 -9.68
CA ALA A 57 9.96 -13.83 -8.22
C ALA A 57 8.90 -14.70 -7.51
N ALA A 58 7.64 -14.67 -7.98
CA ALA A 58 6.57 -15.50 -7.44
C ALA A 58 6.87 -17.00 -7.64
N ILE A 59 7.27 -17.41 -8.85
CA ILE A 59 7.63 -18.79 -9.16
C ILE A 59 8.83 -19.24 -8.32
N LYS A 60 9.86 -18.40 -8.18
CA LYS A 60 11.03 -18.71 -7.33
C LYS A 60 10.64 -18.90 -5.87
N ALA A 61 9.71 -18.08 -5.37
CA ALA A 61 9.21 -18.20 -3.98
C ALA A 61 8.46 -19.52 -3.78
N ILE A 62 7.55 -19.88 -4.70
CA ILE A 62 6.79 -21.14 -4.64
C ILE A 62 7.71 -22.35 -4.71
N LYS A 63 8.74 -22.32 -5.59
CA LYS A 63 9.72 -23.42 -5.67
C LYS A 63 10.54 -23.64 -4.40
N LYS A 64 10.63 -22.64 -3.52
CA LYS A 64 11.47 -22.66 -2.31
C LYS A 64 10.65 -22.78 -1.02
N CYS A 65 9.33 -22.61 -1.07
CA CYS A 65 8.53 -22.67 0.14
C CYS A 65 8.40 -24.10 0.65
N ASP A 66 8.23 -24.26 1.95
CA ASP A 66 7.96 -25.53 2.63
C ASP A 66 6.45 -25.81 2.75
N LEU A 67 5.65 -24.76 2.60
CA LEU A 67 4.18 -24.80 2.63
C LEU A 67 3.63 -23.74 1.69
N LEU A 68 2.70 -24.11 0.83
CA LEU A 68 1.91 -23.18 0.02
C LEU A 68 0.48 -23.12 0.56
N ILE A 69 0.04 -21.90 0.90
CA ILE A 69 -1.35 -21.64 1.29
C ILE A 69 -2.01 -20.86 0.16
N ILE A 70 -3.11 -21.40 -0.36
CA ILE A 70 -3.95 -20.74 -1.37
C ILE A 70 -5.25 -20.34 -0.70
N GLY A 71 -5.64 -19.08 -0.82
CA GLY A 71 -6.84 -18.60 -0.18
C GLY A 71 -7.65 -17.61 -1.01
N GLY A 72 -8.98 -17.68 -0.88
CA GLY A 72 -9.91 -16.71 -1.46
C GLY A 72 -9.91 -16.64 -3.00
N THR A 73 -9.66 -17.76 -3.68
CA THR A 73 -9.57 -17.79 -5.16
C THR A 73 -10.25 -19.00 -5.75
N SER A 74 -10.88 -18.84 -6.92
CA SER A 74 -11.43 -19.96 -7.70
C SER A 74 -10.35 -20.73 -8.48
N LEU A 75 -9.10 -20.26 -8.51
CA LEU A 75 -8.00 -20.79 -9.31
C LEU A 75 -8.31 -20.87 -10.82
N ARG A 76 -9.07 -19.93 -11.34
CA ARG A 76 -9.45 -19.83 -12.76
C ARG A 76 -8.75 -18.70 -13.51
N VAL A 77 -8.08 -17.80 -12.79
CA VAL A 77 -7.39 -16.64 -13.38
C VAL A 77 -5.96 -17.02 -13.76
N TYR A 78 -5.67 -16.94 -15.03
CA TYR A 78 -4.34 -17.20 -15.59
C TYR A 78 -3.53 -15.90 -15.71
N PRO A 79 -2.19 -15.95 -15.56
CA PRO A 79 -1.35 -17.14 -15.32
C PRO A 79 -1.23 -17.55 -13.84
N ALA A 80 -1.80 -16.81 -12.87
CA ALA A 80 -1.65 -17.08 -11.44
C ALA A 80 -2.06 -18.51 -11.05
N ALA A 81 -3.13 -19.04 -11.64
CA ALA A 81 -3.60 -20.41 -11.39
C ALA A 81 -2.57 -21.48 -11.73
N THR A 82 -1.68 -21.23 -12.71
CA THR A 82 -0.64 -22.20 -13.09
C THR A 82 0.55 -22.22 -12.15
N PHE A 83 0.71 -21.22 -11.28
CA PHE A 83 1.89 -21.14 -10.41
C PHE A 83 1.98 -22.29 -9.41
N VAL A 84 0.85 -22.90 -9.06
CA VAL A 84 0.78 -24.07 -8.17
C VAL A 84 1.59 -25.25 -8.71
N GLN A 85 1.69 -25.41 -10.03
CA GLN A 85 2.48 -26.49 -10.65
C GLN A 85 3.98 -26.42 -10.34
N PHE A 86 4.48 -25.27 -9.89
CA PHE A 86 5.88 -25.10 -9.52
C PHE A 86 6.17 -25.52 -8.08
N LEU A 87 5.15 -25.91 -7.30
CA LEU A 87 5.33 -26.48 -5.97
C LEU A 87 6.03 -27.84 -6.09
N LYS A 88 7.10 -28.04 -5.33
CA LYS A 88 7.97 -29.23 -5.44
C LYS A 88 7.56 -30.37 -4.51
N HIS A 89 6.59 -30.16 -3.66
CA HIS A 89 6.11 -31.09 -2.63
C HIS A 89 4.59 -30.96 -2.44
N ASP A 90 4.00 -31.86 -1.67
CA ASP A 90 2.54 -31.93 -1.49
C ASP A 90 2.00 -31.05 -0.34
N ASN A 91 2.82 -30.19 0.25
CA ASN A 91 2.37 -29.34 1.36
C ASN A 91 1.57 -28.14 0.81
N LEU A 92 0.37 -28.45 0.35
CA LEU A 92 -0.61 -27.49 -0.16
C LEU A 92 -1.79 -27.40 0.79
N VAL A 93 -2.16 -26.19 1.20
CA VAL A 93 -3.38 -25.90 1.95
C VAL A 93 -4.26 -24.98 1.12
N ILE A 94 -5.54 -25.30 1.04
CA ILE A 94 -6.53 -24.45 0.34
C ILE A 94 -7.55 -23.96 1.36
N ILE A 95 -7.74 -22.64 1.42
CA ILE A 95 -8.75 -21.99 2.27
C ILE A 95 -9.66 -21.19 1.35
N ASN A 96 -10.83 -21.73 1.01
CA ASN A 96 -11.73 -21.11 0.05
C ASN A 96 -13.18 -21.51 0.32
N LYS A 97 -14.12 -20.57 0.21
CA LYS A 97 -15.56 -20.86 0.48
C LYS A 97 -16.15 -21.91 -0.45
N SER A 98 -15.74 -21.91 -1.71
CA SER A 98 -16.18 -22.87 -2.71
C SER A 98 -15.09 -23.88 -3.05
N THR A 99 -15.48 -25.04 -3.54
CA THR A 99 -14.57 -26.08 -4.03
C THR A 99 -13.74 -25.60 -5.21
N THR A 100 -12.52 -26.10 -5.31
CA THR A 100 -11.61 -25.84 -6.42
C THR A 100 -11.16 -27.15 -7.07
N HIS A 101 -10.65 -27.09 -8.30
CA HIS A 101 -10.14 -28.29 -8.98
C HIS A 101 -8.86 -28.86 -8.35
N LEU A 102 -8.25 -28.12 -7.40
CA LEU A 102 -7.04 -28.58 -6.69
C LEU A 102 -7.32 -29.15 -5.30
N ASP A 103 -8.57 -29.16 -4.84
CA ASP A 103 -8.91 -29.64 -3.49
C ASP A 103 -8.42 -31.07 -3.24
N LEU A 104 -8.53 -31.95 -4.25
CA LEU A 104 -8.05 -33.35 -4.18
C LEU A 104 -6.50 -33.46 -4.11
N LYS A 105 -5.77 -32.42 -4.49
CA LYS A 105 -4.30 -32.37 -4.43
C LYS A 105 -3.79 -31.73 -3.15
N ALA A 106 -4.65 -31.03 -2.42
CA ALA A 106 -4.28 -30.37 -1.18
C ALA A 106 -4.20 -31.35 -0.02
N LYS A 107 -3.21 -31.20 0.85
CA LYS A 107 -3.14 -31.94 2.12
C LYS A 107 -4.23 -31.51 3.09
N LEU A 108 -4.67 -30.26 3.01
CA LEU A 108 -5.75 -29.71 3.83
C LEU A 108 -6.58 -28.74 3.00
N THR A 109 -7.88 -28.93 3.01
CA THR A 109 -8.85 -28.00 2.42
C THR A 109 -9.81 -27.54 3.49
N ILE A 110 -10.00 -26.23 3.61
CA ILE A 110 -10.90 -25.58 4.55
C ILE A 110 -11.90 -24.76 3.76
N HIS A 111 -13.18 -25.16 3.77
CA HIS A 111 -14.26 -24.44 3.08
C HIS A 111 -14.87 -23.39 3.99
N ASP A 112 -14.10 -22.28 4.19
CA ASP A 112 -14.54 -21.17 5.03
C ASP A 112 -13.92 -19.84 4.56
N SER A 113 -14.28 -18.77 5.26
CA SER A 113 -13.70 -17.43 5.06
C SER A 113 -12.22 -17.43 5.44
N ILE A 114 -11.35 -17.10 4.49
CA ILE A 114 -9.90 -17.02 4.75
C ILE A 114 -9.58 -16.05 5.91
N GLY A 115 -10.35 -14.96 6.04
CA GLY A 115 -10.15 -13.99 7.12
C GLY A 115 -10.40 -14.59 8.49
N GLU A 116 -11.49 -15.37 8.65
CA GLU A 116 -11.85 -16.02 9.90
C GLU A 116 -10.86 -17.13 10.26
N VAL A 117 -10.49 -17.96 9.29
CA VAL A 117 -9.51 -19.02 9.49
C VAL A 117 -8.16 -18.44 9.92
N LEU A 118 -7.68 -17.39 9.24
CA LEU A 118 -6.39 -16.77 9.57
C LEU A 118 -6.44 -16.00 10.90
N ASP A 119 -7.57 -15.36 11.26
CA ASP A 119 -7.71 -14.72 12.57
C ASP A 119 -7.67 -15.71 13.72
N PHE A 120 -8.14 -16.95 13.49
CA PHE A 120 -8.09 -18.03 14.46
C PHE A 120 -6.68 -18.62 14.62
N VAL A 121 -5.96 -18.86 13.52
CA VAL A 121 -4.66 -19.57 13.57
C VAL A 121 -3.46 -18.66 13.74
N VAL A 122 -3.55 -17.38 13.34
CA VAL A 122 -2.45 -16.45 13.47
C VAL A 122 -2.51 -15.71 14.81
N PRO A 123 -1.49 -15.83 15.67
CA PRO A 123 -1.47 -15.14 16.95
C PRO A 123 -1.61 -13.61 16.75
N LYS A 124 -2.58 -13.00 17.40
CA LYS A 124 -2.73 -11.54 17.37
C LYS A 124 -1.47 -10.89 17.93
N ARG A 125 -0.78 -10.07 17.15
CA ARG A 125 0.34 -9.29 17.64
C ARG A 125 -0.15 -8.42 18.79
N ARG A 126 0.38 -8.64 20.00
CA ARG A 126 0.15 -7.70 21.10
C ARG A 126 0.60 -6.33 20.63
N PRO A 127 -0.22 -5.26 20.80
CA PRO A 127 0.22 -3.92 20.45
C PRO A 127 1.53 -3.63 21.20
N SER A 128 2.57 -3.26 20.48
CA SER A 128 3.83 -2.85 21.09
C SER A 128 3.56 -1.66 21.99
N VAL A 129 3.72 -1.84 23.30
CA VAL A 129 3.64 -0.73 24.27
C VAL A 129 4.73 0.26 23.89
N LYS A 130 4.35 1.39 23.33
CA LYS A 130 5.28 2.50 23.08
C LYS A 130 5.85 2.89 24.45
N LYS A 131 7.11 2.52 24.72
CA LYS A 131 7.85 3.00 25.91
C LYS A 131 7.77 4.53 25.89
N GLY A 132 7.13 5.07 26.92
CA GLY A 132 6.81 6.49 27.04
C GLY A 132 8.03 7.37 26.85
N ALA A 133 7.89 8.40 26.03
CA ALA A 133 8.84 9.49 25.95
C ALA A 133 8.98 10.13 27.33
N LYS A 134 10.18 10.11 27.91
CA LYS A 134 10.53 10.84 29.13
C LYS A 134 10.22 12.32 28.90
N LYS A 135 9.25 12.85 29.62
CA LYS A 135 9.04 14.29 29.78
C LYS A 135 10.26 14.88 30.52
N THR A 136 11.11 15.56 29.79
CA THR A 136 12.09 16.48 30.40
C THR A 136 11.35 17.73 30.82
N THR A 137 11.20 17.87 32.15
CA THR A 137 10.72 19.09 32.77
C THR A 137 11.80 20.17 32.68
N ALA A 138 11.64 21.10 31.75
CA ALA A 138 12.45 22.31 31.72
C ALA A 138 11.98 23.27 32.80
N LYS A 139 12.88 23.55 33.72
CA LYS A 139 12.79 24.48 34.84
C LYS A 139 12.71 25.92 34.32
N LYS A 140 11.60 26.60 34.59
CA LYS A 140 11.45 28.05 34.39
C LYS A 140 12.29 28.78 35.43
N THR A 141 13.25 29.59 35.00
CA THR A 141 13.83 30.66 35.80
C THR A 141 13.31 31.99 35.24
N SER A 142 12.69 32.73 36.14
CA SER A 142 12.20 34.07 35.95
C SER A 142 13.34 35.11 36.07
N SER A 143 13.41 36.07 35.16
CA SER A 143 14.01 37.38 35.53
C SER A 143 13.23 38.50 34.84
N LYS A 144 12.88 39.46 35.68
CA LYS A 144 12.16 40.70 35.44
C LYS A 144 13.06 41.78 34.84
N SER A 145 12.37 42.76 34.29
CA SER A 145 12.68 44.22 34.15
C SER A 145 13.11 44.61 32.71
N ALA A 146 12.78 45.74 32.16
CA ALA A 146 11.94 46.89 32.45
C ALA A 146 11.89 47.79 31.19
N LYS A 147 10.75 48.45 31.00
CA LYS A 147 10.47 49.76 30.42
C LYS A 147 11.41 50.40 29.38
N SER A 148 10.87 50.87 28.24
CA SER A 148 10.73 52.31 27.90
C SER A 148 10.30 52.42 26.42
N THR A 149 9.18 52.92 26.13
CA THR A 149 8.56 54.21 25.73
C THR A 149 9.08 54.89 24.47
N LYS A 150 8.09 55.33 23.65
CA LYS A 150 8.02 56.43 22.64
C LYS A 150 8.36 56.02 21.20
N ALA A 151 7.58 56.27 20.24
CA ALA A 151 6.47 57.13 19.85
C ALA A 151 6.67 57.59 18.42
N LYS A 152 5.59 57.57 17.62
CA LYS A 152 5.20 58.46 16.50
C LYS A 152 6.19 58.59 15.31
N THR A 153 5.79 58.48 14.07
CA THR A 153 4.87 59.32 13.31
C THR A 153 4.64 58.76 11.88
N LYS A 154 3.40 58.69 11.45
CA LYS A 154 2.71 59.14 10.22
C LYS A 154 3.55 59.57 9.02
N LYS A 155 3.24 58.98 7.86
CA LYS A 155 2.68 59.67 6.69
C LYS A 155 2.48 58.71 5.52
N GLU A 156 1.26 58.59 5.09
CA GLU A 156 0.81 58.46 3.70
C GLU A 156 0.68 59.87 3.11
N PRO A 157 0.33 60.10 1.81
CA PRO A 157 0.06 59.24 0.67
C PRO A 157 0.59 59.84 -0.68
N SER A 158 0.09 59.30 -1.79
CA SER A 158 -0.15 59.84 -3.17
C SER A 158 0.68 59.15 -4.25
N ASP A 159 0.07 58.41 -5.13
CA ASP A 159 -0.86 58.70 -6.21
C ASP A 159 -0.15 59.03 -7.54
N LYS A 160 -0.69 58.39 -8.60
CA LYS A 160 -0.68 58.66 -10.04
C LYS A 160 0.31 57.88 -10.94
N THR A 161 -0.31 56.95 -11.68
CA THR A 161 -0.67 57.07 -13.11
C THR A 161 0.50 57.22 -14.11
N THR A 162 0.78 56.22 -14.87
CA THR A 162 0.50 56.17 -16.32
C THR A 162 0.50 54.72 -16.79
#